data_bed23317bb88d767cf0f018aad0a3d3a
#
_entry.id   bed23317bb88d767cf0f018aad0a3d3a
#
_cell.length_a   1.000
_cell.length_b   1.000
_cell.length_c   1.000
_cell.angle_alpha   90.00
_cell.angle_beta   90.00
_cell.angle_gamma   90.00
#
_symmetry.space_group_name_H-M   'P 1'
#
loop_
_entity.id
_entity.type
_entity.pdbx_description
1 polymer ?
#
loop_
_entity_poly.entity_id
_entity_poly.type
_entity_poly.pdbx_seq_one_letter_code
_entity_poly.pdbx_strand_id
1 'polypeptide(L)'
;MNGGSVSADGFARESLAVLDRVTGSARDEVRRAAELIADCVGADGVIQAFGTGHSQAIVLEVAGRAGGLVPTNRLSIADLVLYGGEDAGVLDDPLLERKSGVARRIYDLAAPRPEDLFVIISNSGVNNVIVEMALHAKQQGHRLLAVTSVAHTRAVPASHPSGKKLADLADVVLDNAAPPGDALLELPDGGAVCALSTLTGVLLVQMAVAEAASLLLTAGRRPPVYVSANVPGGFENNLELEKHYAGRIRRTAS
;
A
#
# COMPACT_ATOMS: atom_id res chain seq x y z
N MET A 1 30.17 -8.12 -7.52
CA MET A 1 29.14 -7.20 -8.03
C MET A 1 29.75 -5.80 -7.89
N ASN A 2 29.91 -5.05 -8.98
CA ASN A 2 30.42 -3.68 -8.89
C ASN A 2 29.37 -2.84 -8.18
N GLY A 3 29.57 -2.57 -6.89
CA GLY A 3 28.76 -1.65 -6.14
C GLY A 3 28.74 -0.29 -6.84
N GLY A 4 27.55 0.23 -7.15
CA GLY A 4 27.39 1.55 -7.75
C GLY A 4 28.08 2.59 -6.88
N SER A 5 28.76 3.57 -7.49
CA SER A 5 29.37 4.66 -6.72
C SER A 5 28.31 5.39 -5.91
N VAL A 6 28.62 5.73 -4.66
CA VAL A 6 27.75 6.56 -3.81
C VAL A 6 27.74 7.98 -4.37
N SER A 7 26.79 8.23 -5.25
CA SER A 7 26.62 9.50 -5.99
C SER A 7 25.19 9.60 -6.53
N ALA A 8 24.76 10.79 -6.93
CA ALA A 8 23.48 11.01 -7.58
C ALA A 8 23.33 10.16 -8.85
N ASP A 9 24.36 10.12 -9.70
CA ASP A 9 24.36 9.32 -10.93
C ASP A 9 24.35 7.81 -10.64
N GLY A 10 25.07 7.38 -9.58
CA GLY A 10 25.05 6.00 -9.12
C GLY A 10 23.63 5.59 -8.70
N PHE A 11 22.96 6.39 -7.88
CA PHE A 11 21.59 6.14 -7.46
C PHE A 11 20.62 6.11 -8.65
N ALA A 12 20.70 7.11 -9.52
CA ALA A 12 19.83 7.17 -10.72
C ALA A 12 20.00 5.92 -11.59
N ARG A 13 21.23 5.52 -11.88
CA ARG A 13 21.50 4.34 -12.71
C ARG A 13 20.95 3.05 -12.08
N GLU A 14 21.29 2.79 -10.81
CA GLU A 14 20.88 1.56 -10.11
C GLU A 14 19.35 1.52 -9.90
N SER A 15 18.72 2.64 -9.53
CA SER A 15 17.26 2.69 -9.37
C SER A 15 16.53 2.49 -10.70
N LEU A 16 16.97 3.11 -11.80
CA LEU A 16 16.38 2.89 -13.13
C LEU A 16 16.52 1.44 -13.59
N ALA A 17 17.64 0.78 -13.32
CA ALA A 17 17.82 -0.64 -13.65
C ALA A 17 16.85 -1.54 -12.88
N VAL A 18 16.54 -1.23 -11.61
CA VAL A 18 15.53 -1.99 -10.85
C VAL A 18 14.12 -1.69 -11.35
N LEU A 19 13.79 -0.42 -11.63
CA LEU A 19 12.49 -0.03 -12.17
C LEU A 19 12.21 -0.74 -13.51
N ASP A 20 13.17 -0.77 -14.43
CA ASP A 20 13.04 -1.48 -15.71
C ASP A 20 12.80 -2.99 -15.50
N ARG A 21 13.58 -3.62 -14.62
CA ARG A 21 13.40 -5.03 -14.28
C ARG A 21 12.01 -5.32 -13.70
N VAL A 22 11.55 -4.51 -12.76
CA VAL A 22 10.25 -4.67 -12.11
C VAL A 22 9.10 -4.51 -13.11
N THR A 23 9.16 -3.53 -13.99
CA THR A 23 8.13 -3.34 -15.03
C THR A 23 8.04 -4.51 -16.00
N GLY A 24 9.18 -5.16 -16.29
CA GLY A 24 9.22 -6.36 -17.14
C GLY A 24 8.69 -7.61 -16.45
N SER A 25 9.12 -7.84 -15.20
CA SER A 25 8.86 -9.11 -14.48
C SER A 25 7.51 -9.16 -13.77
N ALA A 26 6.90 -8.03 -13.40
CA ALA A 26 5.68 -7.99 -12.58
C ALA A 26 4.37 -7.95 -13.39
N ARG A 27 4.40 -8.15 -14.71
CA ARG A 27 3.23 -7.95 -15.59
C ARG A 27 2.02 -8.80 -15.22
N ASP A 28 2.24 -10.07 -14.90
CA ASP A 28 1.15 -10.99 -14.56
C ASP A 28 0.57 -10.67 -13.18
N GLU A 29 1.43 -10.36 -12.20
CA GLU A 29 1.00 -9.92 -10.86
C GLU A 29 0.27 -8.57 -10.92
N VAL A 30 0.72 -7.62 -11.74
CA VAL A 30 0.04 -6.34 -11.97
C VAL A 30 -1.35 -6.56 -12.57
N ARG A 31 -1.49 -7.47 -13.56
CA ARG A 31 -2.80 -7.80 -14.14
C ARG A 31 -3.74 -8.40 -13.08
N ARG A 32 -3.26 -9.37 -12.29
CA ARG A 32 -4.03 -9.97 -11.21
C ARG A 32 -4.41 -8.95 -10.12
N ALA A 33 -3.50 -8.03 -9.77
CA ALA A 33 -3.78 -6.93 -8.86
C ALA A 33 -4.86 -5.99 -9.42
N ALA A 34 -4.77 -5.68 -10.71
CA ALA A 34 -5.76 -4.86 -11.42
C ALA A 34 -7.15 -5.50 -11.44
N GLU A 35 -7.24 -6.82 -11.61
CA GLU A 35 -8.49 -7.57 -11.52
C GLU A 35 -9.11 -7.42 -10.12
N LEU A 36 -8.33 -7.58 -9.04
CA LEU A 36 -8.81 -7.39 -7.67
C LEU A 36 -9.34 -5.96 -7.43
N ILE A 37 -8.62 -4.95 -7.96
CA ILE A 37 -9.01 -3.54 -7.86
C ILE A 37 -10.29 -3.29 -8.66
N ALA A 38 -10.36 -3.77 -9.89
CA ALA A 38 -11.52 -3.59 -10.77
C ALA A 38 -12.77 -4.29 -10.22
N ASP A 39 -12.62 -5.50 -9.67
CA ASP A 39 -13.71 -6.23 -9.03
C ASP A 39 -14.25 -5.49 -7.80
N CYS A 40 -13.35 -5.00 -6.93
CA CYS A 40 -13.70 -4.21 -5.75
C CYS A 40 -14.48 -2.95 -6.15
N VAL A 41 -13.91 -2.13 -7.04
CA VAL A 41 -14.55 -0.88 -7.51
C VAL A 41 -15.84 -1.18 -8.29
N GLY A 42 -15.84 -2.25 -9.08
CA GLY A 42 -17.00 -2.72 -9.83
C GLY A 42 -18.18 -3.17 -8.94
N ALA A 43 -17.90 -3.62 -7.73
CA ALA A 43 -18.89 -3.99 -6.71
C ALA A 43 -19.22 -2.85 -5.73
N ASP A 44 -18.84 -1.61 -6.02
CA ASP A 44 -18.94 -0.45 -5.14
C ASP A 44 -18.17 -0.61 -3.81
N GLY A 45 -17.13 -1.46 -3.81
CA GLY A 45 -16.22 -1.66 -2.70
C GLY A 45 -15.26 -0.48 -2.49
N VAL A 46 -14.58 -0.49 -1.37
CA VAL A 46 -13.54 0.47 -0.98
C VAL A 46 -12.20 -0.25 -0.82
N ILE A 47 -11.14 0.33 -1.36
CA ILE A 47 -9.78 -0.14 -1.17
C ILE A 47 -9.27 0.35 0.18
N GLN A 48 -9.03 -0.56 1.11
CA GLN A 48 -8.53 -0.30 2.45
C GLN A 48 -7.00 -0.43 2.43
N ALA A 49 -6.29 0.69 2.26
CA ALA A 49 -4.84 0.72 2.16
C ALA A 49 -4.19 0.88 3.54
N PHE A 50 -3.30 -0.05 3.92
CA PHE A 50 -2.63 -0.07 5.21
C PHE A 50 -1.12 -0.28 5.07
N GLY A 51 -0.36 0.46 5.85
CA GLY A 51 1.08 0.32 5.99
C GLY A 51 1.59 1.14 7.16
N THR A 52 2.76 0.79 7.70
CA THR A 52 3.38 1.49 8.82
C THR A 52 4.76 2.03 8.46
N GLY A 53 5.27 2.97 9.25
CA GLY A 53 6.55 3.61 8.99
C GLY A 53 6.58 4.26 7.60
N HIS A 54 7.68 4.10 6.87
CA HIS A 54 7.86 4.68 5.53
C HIS A 54 6.94 4.08 4.46
N SER A 55 6.38 2.88 4.67
CA SER A 55 5.37 2.29 3.76
C SER A 55 4.10 3.15 3.67
N GLN A 56 3.85 4.05 4.61
CA GLN A 56 2.76 5.02 4.54
C GLN A 56 2.86 5.95 3.32
N ALA A 57 4.06 6.20 2.79
CA ALA A 57 4.22 6.98 1.57
C ALA A 57 3.48 6.33 0.38
N ILE A 58 3.55 5.00 0.25
CA ILE A 58 2.82 4.27 -0.79
C ILE A 58 1.31 4.23 -0.47
N VAL A 59 0.93 4.13 0.81
CA VAL A 59 -0.49 4.23 1.21
C VAL A 59 -1.10 5.58 0.80
N LEU A 60 -0.34 6.68 0.93
CA LEU A 60 -0.75 8.02 0.46
C LEU A 60 -0.87 8.08 -1.08
N GLU A 61 -0.07 7.31 -1.81
CA GLU A 61 -0.22 7.20 -3.27
C GLU A 61 -1.49 6.41 -3.68
N VAL A 62 -1.95 5.48 -2.86
CA VAL A 62 -3.20 4.74 -3.09
C VAL A 62 -4.41 5.61 -2.80
N ALA A 63 -4.39 6.40 -1.72
CA ALA A 63 -5.58 7.01 -1.15
C ALA A 63 -5.57 8.55 -1.23
N GLY A 64 -6.61 9.11 -1.88
CA GLY A 64 -6.96 10.54 -1.73
C GLY A 64 -6.17 11.51 -2.59
N ARG A 65 -5.45 11.08 -3.64
CA ARG A 65 -4.69 11.96 -4.53
C ARG A 65 -5.36 12.16 -5.90
N ALA A 66 -5.06 13.29 -6.55
CA ALA A 66 -5.44 13.51 -7.96
C ALA A 66 -4.85 12.42 -8.87
N GLY A 67 -5.65 11.88 -9.77
CA GLY A 67 -5.31 10.74 -10.64
C GLY A 67 -5.51 9.37 -9.98
N GLY A 68 -5.76 9.30 -8.66
CA GLY A 68 -6.08 8.08 -7.94
C GLY A 68 -7.57 7.77 -7.92
N LEU A 69 -7.91 6.54 -7.55
CA LEU A 69 -9.30 6.10 -7.39
C LEU A 69 -9.95 6.76 -6.17
N VAL A 70 -11.23 7.14 -6.29
CA VAL A 70 -12.00 7.74 -5.20
C VAL A 70 -12.31 6.74 -4.09
N PRO A 71 -12.77 5.49 -4.36
CA PRO A 71 -13.10 4.52 -3.32
C PRO A 71 -11.84 3.94 -2.64
N THR A 72 -11.13 4.78 -1.92
CA THR A 72 -9.90 4.40 -1.21
C THR A 72 -9.87 4.97 0.18
N ASN A 73 -9.42 4.21 1.16
CA ASN A 73 -9.14 4.65 2.52
C ASN A 73 -7.67 4.46 2.86
N ARG A 74 -7.10 5.45 3.53
CA ARG A 74 -5.85 5.29 4.26
C ARG A 74 -6.17 4.80 5.67
N LEU A 75 -5.74 3.60 6.01
CA LEU A 75 -5.75 3.08 7.38
C LEU A 75 -4.40 3.37 8.04
N SER A 76 -4.43 3.82 9.28
CA SER A 76 -3.24 4.24 10.01
C SER A 76 -3.36 3.88 11.50
N ILE A 77 -2.25 3.70 12.17
CA ILE A 77 -2.21 3.58 13.64
C ILE A 77 -2.79 4.85 14.30
N ALA A 78 -2.62 6.02 13.67
CA ALA A 78 -3.22 7.27 14.15
C ALA A 78 -4.76 7.23 14.17
N ASP A 79 -5.42 6.30 13.47
CA ASP A 79 -6.88 6.15 13.51
C ASP A 79 -7.39 5.79 14.91
N LEU A 80 -6.55 5.19 15.76
CA LEU A 80 -6.87 4.93 17.17
C LEU A 80 -7.21 6.23 17.92
N VAL A 81 -6.50 7.31 17.59
CA VAL A 81 -6.73 8.65 18.14
C VAL A 81 -7.81 9.39 17.37
N LEU A 82 -7.68 9.45 16.03
CA LEU A 82 -8.54 10.26 15.17
C LEU A 82 -10.01 9.79 15.18
N TYR A 83 -10.23 8.49 15.29
CA TYR A 83 -11.55 7.86 15.19
C TYR A 83 -11.88 6.96 16.38
N GLY A 84 -10.85 6.46 17.09
CA GLY A 84 -11.01 5.53 18.20
C GLY A 84 -11.14 6.17 19.57
N GLY A 85 -10.92 7.50 19.66
CA GLY A 85 -11.05 8.26 20.90
C GLY A 85 -9.93 8.01 21.93
N GLU A 86 -8.79 7.45 21.49
CA GLU A 86 -7.62 7.30 22.37
C GLU A 86 -6.89 8.63 22.58
N ASP A 87 -6.15 8.71 23.68
CA ASP A 87 -5.24 9.82 23.93
C ASP A 87 -4.09 9.83 22.92
N ALA A 88 -3.70 11.03 22.46
CA ALA A 88 -2.64 11.17 21.47
C ALA A 88 -1.29 10.59 21.94
N GLY A 89 -1.04 10.56 23.24
CA GLY A 89 0.17 9.97 23.83
C GLY A 89 0.37 8.47 23.53
N VAL A 90 -0.68 7.77 23.09
CA VAL A 90 -0.53 6.37 22.65
C VAL A 90 0.41 6.24 21.45
N LEU A 91 0.49 7.28 20.61
CA LEU A 91 1.35 7.30 19.42
C LEU A 91 2.84 7.50 19.74
N ASP A 92 3.17 7.92 20.96
CA ASP A 92 4.54 8.08 21.43
C ASP A 92 5.20 6.74 21.82
N ASP A 93 4.41 5.66 21.87
CA ASP A 93 4.92 4.33 22.19
C ASP A 93 5.67 3.72 20.98
N PRO A 94 7.00 3.59 21.03
CA PRO A 94 7.80 3.05 19.93
C PRO A 94 7.53 1.56 19.66
N LEU A 95 6.84 0.87 20.57
CA LEU A 95 6.47 -0.54 20.44
C LEU A 95 5.02 -0.75 20.02
N LEU A 96 4.26 0.31 19.74
CA LEU A 96 2.83 0.22 19.40
C LEU A 96 2.57 -0.74 18.23
N GLU A 97 3.42 -0.71 17.18
CA GLU A 97 3.34 -1.63 16.03
C GLU A 97 3.56 -3.12 16.38
N ARG A 98 4.11 -3.40 17.58
CA ARG A 98 4.38 -4.77 18.04
C ARG A 98 3.30 -5.31 18.97
N LYS A 99 2.37 -4.44 19.43
CA LYS A 99 1.28 -4.84 20.31
C LYS A 99 0.20 -5.58 19.54
N SER A 100 -0.28 -6.68 20.11
CA SER A 100 -1.44 -7.42 19.59
C SER A 100 -2.73 -6.63 19.79
N GLY A 101 -3.69 -6.82 18.85
CA GLY A 101 -4.99 -6.18 18.88
C GLY A 101 -5.05 -4.78 18.28
N VAL A 102 -3.91 -4.16 17.99
CA VAL A 102 -3.84 -2.83 17.33
C VAL A 102 -4.46 -2.89 15.94
N ALA A 103 -4.07 -3.86 15.12
CA ALA A 103 -4.60 -4.01 13.78
C ALA A 103 -6.11 -4.28 13.78
N ARG A 104 -6.59 -5.13 14.69
CA ARG A 104 -8.02 -5.41 14.84
C ARG A 104 -8.82 -4.13 15.14
N ARG A 105 -8.33 -3.30 16.03
CA ARG A 105 -9.01 -2.04 16.38
C ARG A 105 -9.09 -1.08 15.20
N ILE A 106 -7.99 -0.97 14.42
CA ILE A 106 -7.97 -0.17 13.19
C ILE A 106 -8.98 -0.72 12.17
N TYR A 107 -9.05 -2.04 12.03
CA TYR A 107 -10.01 -2.72 11.17
C TYR A 107 -11.45 -2.42 11.60
N ASP A 108 -11.75 -2.60 12.90
CA ASP A 108 -13.11 -2.36 13.45
C ASP A 108 -13.53 -0.89 13.25
N LEU A 109 -12.59 0.07 13.41
CA LEU A 109 -12.82 1.49 13.13
C LEU A 109 -13.07 1.78 11.64
N ALA A 110 -12.44 1.04 10.74
CA ALA A 110 -12.65 1.19 9.31
C ALA A 110 -14.02 0.64 8.86
N ALA A 111 -14.57 -0.32 9.60
CA ALA A 111 -15.84 -0.98 9.33
C ALA A 111 -15.97 -1.44 7.86
N PRO A 112 -15.02 -2.23 7.33
CA PRO A 112 -15.03 -2.63 5.93
C PRO A 112 -16.22 -3.52 5.60
N ARG A 113 -16.64 -3.51 4.35
CA ARG A 113 -17.72 -4.36 3.83
C ARG A 113 -17.14 -5.56 3.07
N PRO A 114 -17.92 -6.63 2.86
CA PRO A 114 -17.43 -7.85 2.19
C PRO A 114 -16.80 -7.63 0.82
N GLU A 115 -17.24 -6.62 0.08
CA GLU A 115 -16.72 -6.22 -1.23
C GLU A 115 -15.42 -5.44 -1.20
N ASP A 116 -14.94 -5.03 -0.02
CA ASP A 116 -13.73 -4.21 0.12
C ASP A 116 -12.46 -5.05 -0.11
N LEU A 117 -11.48 -4.42 -0.75
CA LEU A 117 -10.15 -4.95 -0.99
C LEU A 117 -9.15 -4.39 0.02
N PHE A 118 -8.37 -5.24 0.66
CA PHE A 118 -7.22 -4.78 1.45
C PHE A 118 -5.97 -4.69 0.58
N VAL A 119 -5.29 -3.53 0.63
CA VAL A 119 -3.96 -3.32 0.05
C VAL A 119 -2.99 -3.06 1.19
N ILE A 120 -2.16 -4.04 1.52
CA ILE A 120 -1.22 -3.95 2.64
C ILE A 120 0.20 -3.79 2.12
N ILE A 121 0.86 -2.74 2.58
CA ILE A 121 2.20 -2.34 2.15
C ILE A 121 3.19 -2.51 3.30
N SER A 122 4.22 -3.33 3.09
CA SER A 122 5.31 -3.51 4.05
C SER A 122 6.54 -4.10 3.36
N ASN A 123 7.67 -3.41 3.38
CA ASN A 123 8.86 -3.87 2.69
C ASN A 123 9.38 -5.21 3.25
N SER A 124 9.42 -5.39 4.57
CA SER A 124 9.81 -6.67 5.20
C SER A 124 8.69 -7.71 5.26
N GLY A 125 7.44 -7.25 5.34
CA GLY A 125 6.26 -8.11 5.47
C GLY A 125 6.14 -8.90 6.78
N VAL A 126 6.89 -8.53 7.84
CA VAL A 126 6.97 -9.32 9.09
C VAL A 126 6.50 -8.60 10.35
N ASN A 127 6.28 -7.28 10.33
CA ASN A 127 5.83 -6.54 11.53
C ASN A 127 4.49 -7.06 12.04
N ASN A 128 4.35 -7.17 13.36
CA ASN A 128 3.17 -7.78 13.99
C ASN A 128 1.86 -7.17 13.52
N VAL A 129 1.73 -5.84 13.54
CA VAL A 129 0.51 -5.16 13.13
C VAL A 129 0.16 -5.38 11.64
N ILE A 130 1.18 -5.54 10.78
CA ILE A 130 1.01 -5.84 9.35
C ILE A 130 0.45 -7.25 9.15
N VAL A 131 1.06 -8.25 9.82
CA VAL A 131 0.63 -9.65 9.72
C VAL A 131 -0.73 -9.83 10.39
N GLU A 132 -0.97 -9.18 11.54
CA GLU A 132 -2.26 -9.22 12.25
C GLU A 132 -3.39 -8.63 11.38
N MET A 133 -3.16 -7.48 10.70
CA MET A 133 -4.13 -6.89 9.77
C MET A 133 -4.44 -7.84 8.62
N ALA A 134 -3.40 -8.44 8.02
CA ALA A 134 -3.56 -9.39 6.93
C ALA A 134 -4.34 -10.65 7.36
N LEU A 135 -4.01 -11.22 8.51
CA LEU A 135 -4.72 -12.36 9.08
C LEU A 135 -6.19 -12.03 9.34
N HIS A 136 -6.45 -10.87 9.94
CA HIS A 136 -7.81 -10.46 10.27
C HIS A 136 -8.63 -10.21 8.99
N ALA A 137 -8.10 -9.50 8.01
CA ALA A 137 -8.75 -9.30 6.72
C ALA A 137 -9.10 -10.63 6.03
N LYS A 138 -8.16 -11.59 6.03
CA LYS A 138 -8.41 -12.93 5.46
C LYS A 138 -9.44 -13.75 6.25
N GLN A 139 -9.44 -13.66 7.57
CA GLN A 139 -10.45 -14.32 8.43
C GLN A 139 -11.86 -13.78 8.18
N GLN A 140 -11.98 -12.50 7.82
CA GLN A 140 -13.26 -11.87 7.46
C GLN A 140 -13.64 -12.08 5.99
N GLY A 141 -12.83 -12.81 5.20
CA GLY A 141 -13.13 -13.18 3.82
C GLY A 141 -12.70 -12.16 2.77
N HIS A 142 -11.99 -11.10 3.15
CA HIS A 142 -11.53 -10.09 2.19
C HIS A 142 -10.43 -10.61 1.26
N ARG A 143 -10.41 -10.07 0.05
CA ARG A 143 -9.25 -10.20 -0.85
C ARG A 143 -8.12 -9.30 -0.36
N LEU A 144 -6.89 -9.76 -0.58
CA LEU A 144 -5.68 -9.11 -0.07
C LEU A 144 -4.62 -8.98 -1.15
N LEU A 145 -4.25 -7.75 -1.47
CA LEU A 145 -3.10 -7.38 -2.29
C LEU A 145 -1.95 -6.94 -1.38
N ALA A 146 -0.79 -7.56 -1.50
CA ALA A 146 0.41 -7.16 -0.79
C ALA A 146 1.40 -6.43 -1.71
N VAL A 147 2.01 -5.34 -1.21
CA VAL A 147 3.20 -4.71 -1.80
C VAL A 147 4.36 -4.92 -0.84
N THR A 148 5.36 -5.72 -1.22
CA THR A 148 6.45 -6.13 -0.31
C THR A 148 7.71 -6.44 -1.10
N SER A 149 8.87 -6.49 -0.45
CA SER A 149 10.08 -7.07 -1.04
C SER A 149 10.14 -8.56 -0.72
N VAL A 150 10.00 -9.40 -1.72
CA VAL A 150 10.14 -10.86 -1.56
C VAL A 150 11.56 -11.21 -1.11
N ALA A 151 12.57 -10.51 -1.62
CA ALA A 151 13.97 -10.72 -1.22
C ALA A 151 14.18 -10.37 0.27
N HIS A 152 13.69 -9.22 0.72
CA HIS A 152 13.78 -8.82 2.14
C HIS A 152 12.97 -9.77 3.04
N THR A 153 11.74 -10.07 2.65
CA THR A 153 10.86 -10.99 3.38
C THR A 153 11.52 -12.37 3.61
N ARG A 154 12.25 -12.89 2.62
CA ARG A 154 12.99 -14.16 2.75
C ARG A 154 14.19 -14.05 3.67
N ALA A 155 14.86 -12.90 3.71
CA ALA A 155 16.07 -12.68 4.49
C ALA A 155 15.81 -12.51 6.00
N VAL A 156 14.57 -12.28 6.44
CA VAL A 156 14.24 -12.05 7.85
C VAL A 156 13.29 -13.11 8.39
N PRO A 157 13.40 -13.53 9.68
CA PRO A 157 12.46 -14.47 10.27
C PRO A 157 11.05 -13.85 10.42
N ALA A 158 10.03 -14.71 10.49
CA ALA A 158 8.69 -14.28 10.89
C ALA A 158 8.72 -13.81 12.36
N SER A 159 8.14 -12.66 12.65
CA SER A 159 8.07 -12.10 14.00
C SER A 159 6.71 -12.31 14.67
N HIS A 160 5.64 -12.52 13.87
CA HIS A 160 4.30 -12.77 14.39
C HIS A 160 4.18 -14.21 14.92
N PRO A 161 3.45 -14.46 16.07
CA PRO A 161 3.28 -15.79 16.65
C PRO A 161 2.68 -16.86 15.73
N SER A 162 1.93 -16.46 14.68
CA SER A 162 1.40 -17.39 13.68
C SER A 162 2.49 -18.03 12.79
N GLY A 163 3.72 -17.55 12.83
CA GLY A 163 4.78 -17.94 11.90
C GLY A 163 4.58 -17.49 10.45
N LYS A 164 3.50 -16.73 10.15
CA LYS A 164 3.19 -16.22 8.82
C LYS A 164 3.83 -14.87 8.57
N LYS A 165 4.03 -14.57 7.30
CA LYS A 165 4.44 -13.26 6.78
C LYS A 165 3.35 -12.72 5.85
N LEU A 166 3.39 -11.44 5.52
CA LEU A 166 2.40 -10.79 4.65
C LEU A 166 2.23 -11.53 3.31
N ALA A 167 3.33 -11.90 2.67
CA ALA A 167 3.31 -12.62 1.38
C ALA A 167 2.64 -14.00 1.45
N ASP A 168 2.63 -14.66 2.62
CA ASP A 168 1.99 -15.97 2.79
C ASP A 168 0.46 -15.88 2.86
N LEU A 169 -0.08 -14.68 3.08
CA LEU A 169 -1.50 -14.41 3.31
C LEU A 169 -2.18 -13.74 2.12
N ALA A 170 -1.40 -13.12 1.24
CA ALA A 170 -1.92 -12.34 0.14
C ALA A 170 -2.44 -13.22 -1.01
N ASP A 171 -3.54 -12.77 -1.65
CA ASP A 171 -4.05 -13.37 -2.88
C ASP A 171 -3.15 -12.99 -4.09
N VAL A 172 -2.59 -11.78 -4.05
CA VAL A 172 -1.61 -11.28 -5.03
C VAL A 172 -0.49 -10.56 -4.29
N VAL A 173 0.75 -10.79 -4.73
CA VAL A 173 1.95 -10.11 -4.20
C VAL A 173 2.58 -9.30 -5.32
N LEU A 174 2.68 -7.99 -5.15
CA LEU A 174 3.52 -7.11 -5.96
C LEU A 174 4.91 -7.03 -5.31
N ASP A 175 5.88 -7.71 -5.91
CA ASP A 175 7.27 -7.69 -5.45
C ASP A 175 7.95 -6.39 -5.91
N ASN A 176 8.27 -5.51 -4.97
CA ASN A 176 8.94 -4.25 -5.26
C ASN A 176 10.44 -4.41 -5.56
N ALA A 177 10.97 -5.62 -5.43
CA ALA A 177 12.35 -5.99 -5.70
C ALA A 177 13.42 -5.16 -4.96
N ALA A 178 13.05 -4.48 -3.88
CA ALA A 178 14.02 -3.79 -3.04
C ALA A 178 14.98 -4.80 -2.38
N PRO A 179 16.26 -4.46 -2.20
CA PRO A 179 17.22 -5.33 -1.53
C PRO A 179 16.87 -5.53 -0.05
N PRO A 180 17.39 -6.57 0.61
CA PRO A 180 17.33 -6.68 2.07
C PRO A 180 17.91 -5.42 2.73
N GLY A 181 17.12 -4.81 3.67
CA GLY A 181 17.49 -3.52 4.29
C GLY A 181 17.07 -2.29 3.49
N ASP A 182 16.54 -2.45 2.28
CA ASP A 182 15.97 -1.39 1.41
C ASP A 182 16.98 -0.41 0.80
N ALA A 183 18.19 -0.26 1.36
CA ALA A 183 19.16 0.70 0.88
C ALA A 183 19.98 0.15 -0.32
N LEU A 184 20.13 0.98 -1.37
CA LEU A 184 20.61 0.55 -2.69
C LEU A 184 22.12 0.68 -2.86
N LEU A 185 22.74 1.71 -2.26
CA LEU A 185 24.17 2.03 -2.45
C LEU A 185 24.98 1.68 -1.20
N GLU A 186 25.88 0.71 -1.32
CA GLU A 186 26.75 0.28 -0.23
C GLU A 186 27.79 1.38 0.12
N LEU A 187 28.00 1.59 1.41
CA LEU A 187 29.03 2.49 1.93
C LEU A 187 30.35 1.74 2.15
N PRO A 188 31.52 2.39 1.96
CA PRO A 188 32.83 1.73 2.09
C PRO A 188 33.09 1.06 3.45
N ASP A 189 32.55 1.66 4.52
CA ASP A 189 32.76 1.21 5.91
C ASP A 189 31.58 0.38 6.45
N GLY A 190 30.75 -0.12 5.57
CA GLY A 190 29.55 -0.90 5.91
C GLY A 190 28.29 -0.05 5.99
N GLY A 191 27.13 -0.74 5.91
CA GLY A 191 25.82 -0.10 5.74
C GLY A 191 25.57 0.32 4.30
N ALA A 192 24.40 0.93 4.06
CA ALA A 192 24.01 1.39 2.74
C ALA A 192 23.08 2.62 2.84
N VAL A 193 22.95 3.37 1.76
CA VAL A 193 22.15 4.60 1.66
C VAL A 193 21.20 4.54 0.48
N CYS A 194 20.18 5.38 0.47
CA CYS A 194 19.17 5.53 -0.57
C CYS A 194 18.20 4.35 -0.67
N ALA A 195 17.04 4.50 -0.01
CA ALA A 195 15.94 3.53 -0.04
C ALA A 195 15.28 3.47 -1.42
N LEU A 196 14.87 2.27 -1.83
CA LEU A 196 14.30 1.99 -3.16
C LEU A 196 12.82 1.61 -3.10
N SER A 197 12.36 0.96 -2.03
CA SER A 197 11.04 0.33 -1.95
C SER A 197 9.88 1.26 -2.26
N THR A 198 10.00 2.55 -1.89
CA THR A 198 8.96 3.55 -2.17
C THR A 198 8.83 3.82 -3.66
N LEU A 199 9.95 3.98 -4.38
CA LEU A 199 9.92 4.24 -5.83
C LEU A 199 9.29 3.08 -6.60
N THR A 200 9.77 1.88 -6.33
CA THR A 200 9.27 0.66 -7.01
C THR A 200 7.86 0.28 -6.59
N GLY A 201 7.53 0.46 -5.30
CA GLY A 201 6.19 0.21 -4.79
C GLY A 201 5.15 1.17 -5.37
N VAL A 202 5.45 2.46 -5.48
CA VAL A 202 4.59 3.46 -6.13
C VAL A 202 4.39 3.10 -7.60
N LEU A 203 5.46 2.76 -8.34
CA LEU A 203 5.36 2.35 -9.75
C LEU A 203 4.40 1.18 -9.92
N LEU A 204 4.55 0.09 -9.13
CA LEU A 204 3.71 -1.09 -9.21
C LEU A 204 2.23 -0.80 -8.92
N VAL A 205 1.98 0.00 -7.89
CA VAL A 205 0.61 0.42 -7.54
C VAL A 205 -0.02 1.23 -8.67
N GLN A 206 0.70 2.18 -9.25
CA GLN A 206 0.19 2.99 -10.35
C GLN A 206 -0.02 2.16 -11.63
N MET A 207 0.83 1.18 -11.90
CA MET A 207 0.61 0.22 -13.00
C MET A 207 -0.68 -0.59 -12.79
N ALA A 208 -0.92 -1.08 -11.55
CA ALA A 208 -2.13 -1.83 -11.24
C ALA A 208 -3.39 -0.96 -11.32
N VAL A 209 -3.34 0.30 -10.89
CA VAL A 209 -4.45 1.26 -11.01
C VAL A 209 -4.74 1.58 -12.49
N ALA A 210 -3.71 1.79 -13.31
CA ALA A 210 -3.88 2.05 -14.74
C ALA A 210 -4.55 0.87 -15.46
N GLU A 211 -4.10 -0.36 -15.18
CA GLU A 211 -4.69 -1.57 -15.75
C GLU A 211 -6.12 -1.80 -15.23
N ALA A 212 -6.40 -1.56 -13.94
CA ALA A 212 -7.74 -1.63 -13.37
C ALA A 212 -8.70 -0.63 -14.03
N ALA A 213 -8.23 0.60 -14.30
CA ALA A 213 -9.00 1.59 -15.03
C ALA A 213 -9.31 1.12 -16.47
N SER A 214 -8.36 0.48 -17.14
CA SER A 214 -8.56 -0.13 -18.46
C SER A 214 -9.63 -1.24 -18.43
N LEU A 215 -9.60 -2.12 -17.42
CA LEU A 215 -10.60 -3.17 -17.23
C LEU A 215 -12.00 -2.60 -17.00
N LEU A 216 -12.13 -1.57 -16.14
CA LEU A 216 -13.40 -0.90 -15.89
C LEU A 216 -13.96 -0.24 -17.17
N LEU A 217 -13.12 0.45 -17.95
CA LEU A 217 -13.51 1.05 -19.23
C LEU A 217 -13.98 -0.01 -20.23
N THR A 218 -13.27 -1.13 -20.32
CA THR A 218 -13.65 -2.25 -21.20
C THR A 218 -14.98 -2.86 -20.79
N ALA A 219 -15.31 -2.86 -19.48
CA ALA A 219 -16.61 -3.27 -18.95
C ALA A 219 -17.70 -2.18 -19.10
N GLY A 220 -17.42 -1.07 -19.80
CA GLY A 220 -18.37 0.03 -19.99
C GLY A 220 -18.58 0.91 -18.75
N ARG A 221 -17.70 0.81 -17.77
CA ARG A 221 -17.76 1.60 -16.52
C ARG A 221 -16.70 2.69 -16.52
N ARG A 222 -17.11 3.92 -16.18
CA ARG A 222 -16.15 5.01 -15.97
C ARG A 222 -15.47 4.84 -14.61
N PRO A 223 -14.12 4.76 -14.55
CA PRO A 223 -13.42 4.72 -13.27
C PRO A 223 -13.69 5.98 -12.44
N PRO A 224 -14.04 5.87 -11.15
CA PRO A 224 -14.22 7.00 -10.26
C PRO A 224 -12.84 7.55 -9.84
N VAL A 225 -12.34 8.56 -10.55
CA VAL A 225 -10.98 9.10 -10.39
C VAL A 225 -11.02 10.54 -9.91
N TYR A 226 -10.19 10.86 -8.93
CA TYR A 226 -9.97 12.23 -8.48
C TYR A 226 -9.34 13.10 -9.56
N VAL A 227 -9.90 14.26 -9.75
CA VAL A 227 -9.30 15.34 -10.56
C VAL A 227 -8.57 16.28 -9.62
N SER A 228 -7.52 16.96 -10.09
CA SER A 228 -6.87 17.99 -9.28
C SER A 228 -7.89 19.08 -8.90
N ALA A 229 -7.97 19.42 -7.61
CA ALA A 229 -8.81 20.52 -7.14
C ALA A 229 -8.37 21.89 -7.68
N ASN A 230 -7.16 21.98 -8.24
CA ASN A 230 -6.62 23.20 -8.82
C ASN A 230 -7.03 23.44 -10.28
N VAL A 231 -7.75 22.50 -10.91
CA VAL A 231 -8.32 22.71 -12.23
C VAL A 231 -9.79 23.13 -12.13
N PRO A 232 -10.33 23.92 -13.10
CA PRO A 232 -11.73 24.35 -13.08
C PRO A 232 -12.70 23.16 -12.94
N GLY A 233 -13.61 23.21 -11.98
CA GLY A 233 -14.60 22.16 -11.71
C GLY A 233 -14.06 20.89 -11.05
N GLY A 234 -12.75 20.82 -10.75
CA GLY A 234 -12.15 19.64 -10.16
C GLY A 234 -12.61 19.37 -8.73
N PHE A 235 -12.74 20.41 -7.92
CA PHE A 235 -13.21 20.30 -6.54
C PHE A 235 -14.66 19.79 -6.48
N GLU A 236 -15.56 20.40 -7.25
CA GLU A 236 -16.98 20.03 -7.31
C GLU A 236 -17.17 18.60 -7.82
N ASN A 237 -16.41 18.21 -8.86
CA ASN A 237 -16.43 16.85 -9.37
C ASN A 237 -16.02 15.83 -8.29
N ASN A 238 -14.98 16.12 -7.52
CA ASN A 238 -14.52 15.24 -6.46
C ASN A 238 -15.55 15.09 -5.34
N LEU A 239 -16.18 16.19 -4.92
CA LEU A 239 -17.26 16.16 -3.92
C LEU A 239 -18.44 15.30 -4.39
N GLU A 240 -18.80 15.39 -5.67
CA GLU A 240 -19.89 14.58 -6.21
C GLU A 240 -19.56 13.09 -6.20
N LEU A 241 -18.33 12.73 -6.60
CA LEU A 241 -17.86 11.34 -6.54
C LEU A 241 -17.78 10.82 -5.09
N GLU A 242 -17.33 11.63 -4.14
CA GLU A 242 -17.24 11.25 -2.73
C GLU A 242 -18.61 11.00 -2.08
N LYS A 243 -19.67 11.69 -2.52
CA LYS A 243 -21.04 11.47 -2.02
C LYS A 243 -21.49 10.01 -2.17
N HIS A 244 -21.09 9.35 -3.26
CA HIS A 244 -21.40 7.94 -3.50
C HIS A 244 -20.80 7.03 -2.41
N TYR A 245 -19.64 7.41 -1.87
CA TYR A 245 -18.93 6.68 -0.82
C TYR A 245 -19.05 7.31 0.56
N ALA A 246 -20.06 8.19 0.78
CA ALA A 246 -20.26 8.87 2.05
C ALA A 246 -20.36 7.90 3.23
N GLY A 247 -19.63 8.18 4.30
CA GLY A 247 -19.53 7.32 5.48
C GLY A 247 -18.65 6.07 5.32
N ARG A 248 -18.09 5.82 4.12
CA ARG A 248 -17.20 4.70 3.84
C ARG A 248 -15.75 5.11 3.58
N ILE A 249 -15.55 6.29 2.99
CA ILE A 249 -14.22 6.86 2.78
C ILE A 249 -13.97 7.98 3.77
N ARG A 250 -12.73 8.09 4.23
CA ARG A 250 -12.30 9.11 5.18
C ARG A 250 -11.31 10.04 4.49
N ARG A 251 -11.53 11.34 4.64
CA ARG A 251 -10.62 12.37 4.14
C ARG A 251 -10.20 13.24 5.32
N THR A 252 -8.94 13.20 5.64
CA THR A 252 -8.31 14.12 6.59
C THR A 252 -7.57 15.17 5.80
N ALA A 253 -7.59 16.41 6.27
CA ALA A 253 -6.69 17.43 5.76
C ALA A 253 -5.23 16.95 5.97
N SER A 254 -4.44 17.03 4.91
CA SER A 254 -3.01 16.69 4.91
C SER A 254 -2.17 17.92 5.18
#